data_944de72fef4da8c911568a7ecf344b4b
#
_entry.id   944de72fef4da8c911568a7ecf344b4b
#
_cell.length_a   1.000
_cell.length_b   1.000
_cell.length_c   1.000
_cell.angle_alpha   90.00
_cell.angle_beta   90.00
_cell.angle_gamma   90.00
#
_symmetry.space_group_name_H-M   'P 1'
#
loop_
_entity.id
_entity.type
_entity.pdbx_description
1 polymer ?
#
loop_
_entity_poly.entity_id
_entity_poly.type
_entity_poly.pdbx_seq_one_letter_code
_entity_poly.pdbx_strand_id
1 'polypeptide(L)'
;QPQAVVYGDAAVNYSLGLTTDGRFDGITAKDYVTLGQYTGIQYDESAVTVKEEDIQKKIDSIMSSHTYKEEITDREVADGDTINIDYVGKVDGVEFKGGSTNGAGTEVTIGVTSYIDNFLEQLIGHKPGETFDIEVTFPDPYERNTELSGKDAVFTVTINKIIVTHTYELTDDFVKDNLKDDYGYTSVENMRQTIAKDLRDSQVYDAMMETILKNCPVSEVPQKLVDNEITIVIKQLKFSALQYSMELSTLLNYYYGVESEEAFRTKYEENIRETISQYMVMMAIAEDMNLFATEDDVKEYFKTEMDTEDYSEYVAQYGYGYIYRAVTFNNVGQYLQEQNPAPAYTDISEIIVPAATDDTT
;
A
#
# COMPACT_ATOMS: atom_id res chain seq x y z
N GLN A 1 -27.11 -10.62 17.33
CA GLN A 1 -25.67 -10.36 17.56
C GLN A 1 -24.92 -10.88 16.35
N PRO A 2 -24.13 -10.04 15.66
CA PRO A 2 -23.25 -10.53 14.60
C PRO A 2 -22.27 -11.51 15.25
N GLN A 3 -22.20 -12.73 14.73
CA GLN A 3 -21.18 -13.68 15.13
C GLN A 3 -19.85 -13.17 14.62
N ALA A 4 -18.89 -12.93 15.55
CA ALA A 4 -17.50 -12.76 15.17
C ALA A 4 -17.11 -13.91 14.23
N VAL A 5 -16.51 -13.59 13.10
CA VAL A 5 -16.01 -14.62 12.17
C VAL A 5 -14.89 -15.33 12.91
N VAL A 6 -15.21 -16.47 13.51
CA VAL A 6 -14.25 -17.28 14.29
C VAL A 6 -13.46 -18.12 13.29
N TYR A 7 -12.26 -17.67 12.96
CA TYR A 7 -11.27 -18.47 12.25
C TYR A 7 -10.37 -19.20 13.26
N GLY A 8 -10.92 -20.14 14.03
CA GLY A 8 -10.17 -20.99 14.96
C GLY A 8 -9.26 -20.19 15.91
N ASP A 9 -8.03 -20.69 16.18
CA ASP A 9 -7.02 -20.01 17.02
C ASP A 9 -6.41 -18.73 16.39
N ALA A 10 -6.81 -18.36 15.18
CA ALA A 10 -6.30 -17.20 14.45
C ALA A 10 -7.10 -15.90 14.71
N ALA A 11 -8.14 -15.92 15.56
CA ALA A 11 -8.88 -14.71 15.91
C ALA A 11 -7.93 -13.66 16.52
N VAL A 12 -7.90 -12.46 15.91
CA VAL A 12 -7.07 -11.34 16.38
C VAL A 12 -7.84 -10.58 17.45
N ASN A 13 -7.28 -10.46 18.64
CA ASN A 13 -7.81 -9.57 19.68
C ASN A 13 -7.06 -8.23 19.64
N TYR A 14 -7.54 -7.29 18.87
CA TYR A 14 -6.93 -5.96 18.74
C TYR A 14 -7.03 -5.12 20.03
N SER A 15 -7.94 -5.47 20.94
CA SER A 15 -8.09 -4.82 22.26
C SER A 15 -7.26 -5.49 23.35
N LEU A 16 -6.33 -6.40 23.00
CA LEU A 16 -5.46 -7.07 23.98
C LEU A 16 -4.63 -6.06 24.78
N GLY A 17 -4.79 -6.08 26.10
CA GLY A 17 -4.10 -5.16 27.01
C GLY A 17 -4.70 -3.75 27.08
N LEU A 18 -5.91 -3.58 26.54
CA LEU A 18 -6.69 -2.34 26.67
C LEU A 18 -7.93 -2.55 27.56
N THR A 19 -8.31 -1.51 28.27
CA THR A 19 -9.63 -1.40 28.90
C THR A 19 -10.70 -1.12 27.84
N THR A 20 -11.96 -1.25 28.18
CA THR A 20 -13.07 -0.99 27.24
C THR A 20 -13.15 0.46 26.77
N ASP A 21 -12.61 1.40 27.54
CA ASP A 21 -12.51 2.82 27.20
C ASP A 21 -11.16 3.22 26.57
N GLY A 22 -10.39 2.23 26.09
CA GLY A 22 -9.19 2.41 25.27
C GLY A 22 -7.91 2.75 26.01
N ARG A 23 -7.88 2.69 27.34
CA ARG A 23 -6.67 2.92 28.14
C ARG A 23 -5.80 1.66 28.19
N PHE A 24 -4.52 1.80 28.51
CA PHE A 24 -3.68 0.66 28.80
C PHE A 24 -4.13 0.00 30.12
N ASP A 25 -4.41 -1.30 30.10
CA ASP A 25 -4.91 -2.03 31.25
C ASP A 25 -3.85 -2.15 32.35
N GLY A 26 -4.11 -1.49 33.49
CA GLY A 26 -3.25 -1.44 34.66
C GLY A 26 -1.97 -0.61 34.48
N ILE A 27 -1.89 0.27 33.49
CA ILE A 27 -0.73 1.14 33.22
C ILE A 27 -1.24 2.57 33.02
N THR A 28 -0.68 3.52 33.81
CA THR A 28 -0.84 4.97 33.63
C THR A 28 0.36 5.46 32.84
N ALA A 29 0.13 6.01 31.65
CA ALA A 29 1.24 6.40 30.76
C ALA A 29 2.09 7.52 31.37
N LYS A 30 1.49 8.45 32.11
CA LYS A 30 2.19 9.54 32.81
C LYS A 30 3.18 9.06 33.88
N ASP A 31 3.10 7.82 34.35
CA ASP A 31 4.09 7.25 35.29
C ASP A 31 5.42 6.92 34.58
N TYR A 32 5.41 6.81 33.24
CA TYR A 32 6.54 6.44 32.40
C TYR A 32 7.00 7.53 31.45
N VAL A 33 6.13 8.51 31.14
CA VAL A 33 6.40 9.59 30.20
C VAL A 33 6.64 10.89 30.94
N THR A 34 7.77 11.54 30.70
CA THR A 34 8.00 12.89 31.16
C THR A 34 7.46 13.86 30.13
N LEU A 35 6.31 14.47 30.39
CA LEU A 35 5.72 15.46 29.49
C LEU A 35 6.56 16.74 29.49
N GLY A 36 7.21 17.00 28.35
CA GLY A 36 7.90 18.27 28.08
C GLY A 36 7.03 19.21 27.26
N GLN A 37 7.64 20.00 26.38
CA GLN A 37 6.90 20.92 25.52
C GLN A 37 6.22 20.14 24.37
N TYR A 38 4.90 20.09 24.38
CA TYR A 38 4.10 19.50 23.29
C TYR A 38 3.08 20.51 22.69
N THR A 39 3.17 21.80 23.10
CA THR A 39 2.39 22.89 22.52
C THR A 39 3.30 24.07 22.17
N GLY A 40 2.91 24.88 21.19
CA GLY A 40 3.70 26.02 20.71
C GLY A 40 5.01 25.60 20.01
N ILE A 41 4.97 24.46 19.32
CA ILE A 41 6.09 23.96 18.50
C ILE A 41 6.38 24.96 17.36
N GLN A 42 7.66 25.22 17.14
CA GLN A 42 8.13 26.03 16.01
C GLN A 42 8.60 25.10 14.90
N TYR A 43 8.27 25.43 13.66
CA TYR A 43 8.60 24.63 12.49
C TYR A 43 9.77 25.26 11.73
N ASP A 44 10.67 24.41 11.25
CA ASP A 44 11.66 24.79 10.26
C ASP A 44 11.01 25.01 8.89
N GLU A 45 11.66 25.81 8.03
CA GLU A 45 11.16 26.09 6.68
C GLU A 45 10.87 24.82 5.87
N SER A 46 11.73 23.80 5.98
CA SER A 46 11.56 22.51 5.29
C SER A 46 10.32 21.72 5.72
N ALA A 47 9.78 21.98 6.92
CA ALA A 47 8.57 21.33 7.41
C ALA A 47 7.29 22.01 6.89
N VAL A 48 7.38 23.26 6.44
CA VAL A 48 6.24 24.07 6.01
C VAL A 48 6.22 24.38 4.52
N THR A 49 7.19 23.86 3.78
CA THR A 49 7.28 24.01 2.31
C THR A 49 7.34 22.66 1.63
N VAL A 50 6.87 22.58 0.39
CA VAL A 50 6.79 21.34 -0.42
C VAL A 50 7.62 21.56 -1.68
N LYS A 51 8.41 20.56 -2.06
CA LYS A 51 9.17 20.61 -3.30
C LYS A 51 8.26 20.35 -4.50
N GLU A 52 8.43 21.12 -5.55
CA GLU A 52 7.73 20.93 -6.83
C GLU A 52 7.85 19.49 -7.36
N GLU A 53 9.03 18.87 -7.19
CA GLU A 53 9.26 17.48 -7.61
C GLU A 53 8.40 16.46 -6.87
N ASP A 54 8.03 16.72 -5.60
CA ASP A 54 7.21 15.79 -4.82
C ASP A 54 5.73 15.92 -5.21
N ILE A 55 5.28 17.13 -5.56
CA ILE A 55 3.97 17.35 -6.17
C ILE A 55 3.89 16.59 -7.49
N GLN A 56 4.91 16.74 -8.36
CA GLN A 56 4.93 16.07 -9.66
C GLN A 56 4.96 14.54 -9.52
N LYS A 57 5.77 13.99 -8.62
CA LYS A 57 5.78 12.54 -8.32
C LYS A 57 4.39 12.02 -7.90
N LYS A 58 3.66 12.80 -7.09
CA LYS A 58 2.31 12.41 -6.69
C LYS A 58 1.33 12.43 -7.85
N ILE A 59 1.41 13.45 -8.71
CA ILE A 59 0.64 13.53 -9.96
C ILE A 59 0.97 12.35 -10.87
N ASP A 60 2.25 12.06 -11.11
CA ASP A 60 2.70 10.96 -11.96
C ASP A 60 2.22 9.60 -11.42
N SER A 61 2.24 9.42 -10.09
CA SER A 61 1.72 8.23 -9.44
C SER A 61 0.22 8.05 -9.69
N ILE A 62 -0.59 9.10 -9.58
CA ILE A 62 -2.02 9.06 -9.89
C ILE A 62 -2.24 8.77 -11.37
N MET A 63 -1.54 9.46 -12.25
CA MET A 63 -1.68 9.31 -13.70
C MET A 63 -1.24 7.93 -14.20
N SER A 64 -0.25 7.30 -13.56
CA SER A 64 0.26 5.98 -13.95
C SER A 64 -0.78 4.86 -13.86
N SER A 65 -1.81 5.01 -13.04
CA SER A 65 -2.95 4.10 -12.94
C SER A 65 -4.03 4.36 -13.99
N HIS A 66 -3.96 5.50 -14.71
CA HIS A 66 -4.93 5.88 -15.71
C HIS A 66 -4.34 5.70 -17.12
N THR A 67 -4.56 4.51 -17.66
CA THR A 67 -4.03 4.11 -18.95
C THR A 67 -5.14 3.59 -19.86
N TYR A 68 -4.91 3.66 -21.17
CA TYR A 68 -5.74 3.00 -22.16
C TYR A 68 -4.88 2.17 -23.11
N LYS A 69 -5.50 1.13 -23.69
CA LYS A 69 -4.82 0.26 -24.65
C LYS A 69 -5.22 0.65 -26.07
N GLU A 70 -4.23 0.85 -26.91
CA GLU A 70 -4.39 1.01 -28.37
C GLU A 70 -4.03 -0.31 -29.04
N GLU A 71 -4.89 -0.77 -29.94
CA GLU A 71 -4.65 -1.97 -30.75
C GLU A 71 -4.07 -1.59 -32.10
N ILE A 72 -2.88 -2.09 -32.43
CA ILE A 72 -2.17 -1.83 -33.67
C ILE A 72 -2.16 -3.11 -34.49
N THR A 73 -2.54 -3.00 -35.78
CA THR A 73 -2.64 -4.14 -36.70
C THR A 73 -1.90 -3.94 -38.02
N ASP A 74 -1.25 -2.80 -38.23
CA ASP A 74 -0.69 -2.36 -39.51
C ASP A 74 0.85 -2.35 -39.59
N ARG A 75 1.53 -2.66 -38.48
CA ARG A 75 2.99 -2.77 -38.45
C ARG A 75 3.49 -4.16 -38.02
N GLU A 76 4.77 -4.40 -38.22
CA GLU A 76 5.48 -5.59 -37.72
C GLU A 76 5.71 -5.53 -36.24
N VAL A 77 5.72 -6.70 -35.57
CA VAL A 77 6.12 -6.92 -34.19
C VAL A 77 7.59 -6.61 -34.02
N ALA A 78 7.91 -5.84 -32.99
CA ALA A 78 9.28 -5.50 -32.59
C ALA A 78 9.62 -6.04 -31.20
N ASP A 79 10.88 -6.04 -30.86
CA ASP A 79 11.32 -6.33 -29.49
C ASP A 79 10.72 -5.34 -28.50
N GLY A 80 10.27 -5.83 -27.33
CA GLY A 80 9.57 -5.05 -26.33
C GLY A 80 8.06 -4.85 -26.57
N ASP A 81 7.52 -5.24 -27.73
CA ASP A 81 6.09 -5.14 -27.98
C ASP A 81 5.27 -6.08 -27.09
N THR A 82 4.15 -5.60 -26.60
CA THR A 82 3.09 -6.45 -26.06
C THR A 82 2.14 -6.83 -27.18
N ILE A 83 1.92 -8.12 -27.37
CA ILE A 83 1.08 -8.65 -28.45
C ILE A 83 0.05 -9.63 -27.87
N ASN A 84 -1.08 -9.74 -28.56
CA ASN A 84 -2.06 -10.80 -28.31
C ASN A 84 -1.89 -11.87 -29.37
N ILE A 85 -1.70 -13.11 -28.93
CA ILE A 85 -1.48 -14.28 -29.81
C ILE A 85 -2.42 -15.41 -29.49
N ASP A 86 -2.75 -16.20 -30.51
CA ASP A 86 -3.25 -17.55 -30.35
C ASP A 86 -2.20 -18.55 -30.81
N TYR A 87 -2.18 -19.72 -30.18
CA TYR A 87 -1.29 -20.80 -30.62
C TYR A 87 -1.89 -22.18 -30.36
N VAL A 88 -1.41 -23.15 -31.15
CA VAL A 88 -1.64 -24.59 -30.99
C VAL A 88 -0.31 -25.32 -31.12
N GLY A 89 0.16 -25.92 -30.03
CA GLY A 89 1.42 -26.67 -29.98
C GLY A 89 1.24 -28.17 -30.20
N LYS A 90 2.16 -28.78 -30.92
CA LYS A 90 2.20 -30.21 -31.22
C LYS A 90 3.60 -30.77 -31.00
N VAL A 91 3.67 -31.95 -30.40
CA VAL A 91 4.87 -32.78 -30.30
C VAL A 91 4.64 -34.02 -31.15
N ASP A 92 5.53 -34.37 -32.07
CA ASP A 92 5.37 -35.48 -33.03
C ASP A 92 4.02 -35.40 -33.79
N GLY A 93 3.52 -34.19 -34.07
CA GLY A 93 2.28 -33.93 -34.78
C GLY A 93 1.00 -34.09 -33.95
N VAL A 94 1.11 -34.35 -32.63
CA VAL A 94 -0.01 -34.54 -31.70
C VAL A 94 -0.06 -33.38 -30.75
N GLU A 95 -1.27 -32.78 -30.61
CA GLU A 95 -1.52 -31.73 -29.62
C GLU A 95 -1.40 -32.25 -28.18
N PHE A 96 -0.88 -31.43 -27.29
CA PHE A 96 -0.68 -31.78 -25.90
C PHE A 96 -1.43 -30.82 -24.96
N LYS A 97 -1.75 -31.30 -23.77
CA LYS A 97 -2.48 -30.52 -22.75
C LYS A 97 -1.67 -29.29 -22.33
N GLY A 98 -2.29 -28.11 -22.41
CA GLY A 98 -1.67 -26.83 -22.10
C GLY A 98 -0.87 -26.21 -23.26
N GLY A 99 -0.87 -26.86 -24.44
CA GLY A 99 -0.20 -26.37 -25.65
C GLY A 99 -1.05 -25.45 -26.52
N SER A 100 -2.27 -25.07 -26.10
CA SER A 100 -3.16 -24.27 -26.92
C SER A 100 -3.87 -23.19 -26.10
N THR A 101 -4.07 -22.00 -26.69
CA THR A 101 -4.92 -20.92 -26.17
C THR A 101 -6.41 -21.21 -26.38
N ASN A 102 -6.75 -22.21 -27.20
CA ASN A 102 -8.13 -22.55 -27.62
C ASN A 102 -8.91 -21.37 -28.23
N GLY A 103 -8.22 -20.41 -28.85
CA GLY A 103 -8.81 -19.22 -29.47
C GLY A 103 -9.24 -18.13 -28.46
N ALA A 104 -8.84 -18.25 -27.19
CA ALA A 104 -9.10 -17.21 -26.19
C ALA A 104 -8.14 -16.04 -26.26
N GLY A 105 -7.02 -16.22 -26.96
CA GLY A 105 -5.91 -15.29 -26.99
C GLY A 105 -5.12 -15.25 -25.69
N THR A 106 -3.88 -14.83 -25.77
CA THR A 106 -3.04 -14.50 -24.60
C THR A 106 -2.16 -13.31 -24.90
N GLU A 107 -1.99 -12.41 -23.91
CA GLU A 107 -1.07 -11.27 -24.03
C GLU A 107 0.33 -11.70 -23.60
N VAL A 108 1.33 -11.38 -24.41
CA VAL A 108 2.74 -11.61 -24.14
C VAL A 108 3.54 -10.37 -24.51
N THR A 109 4.59 -10.09 -23.76
CA THR A 109 5.55 -9.01 -24.08
C THR A 109 6.87 -9.62 -24.50
N ILE A 110 7.32 -9.30 -25.70
CA ILE A 110 8.57 -9.79 -26.26
C ILE A 110 9.74 -9.36 -25.34
N GLY A 111 10.62 -10.32 -25.02
CA GLY A 111 11.78 -10.08 -24.16
C GLY A 111 11.48 -9.97 -22.66
N VAL A 112 10.19 -10.01 -22.24
CA VAL A 112 9.78 -9.86 -20.81
C VAL A 112 9.01 -11.09 -20.33
N THR A 113 7.98 -11.53 -21.08
CA THR A 113 7.17 -12.67 -20.69
C THR A 113 7.98 -13.97 -20.79
N SER A 114 7.97 -14.77 -19.73
CA SER A 114 8.69 -16.04 -19.71
C SER A 114 7.95 -17.11 -20.51
N TYR A 115 8.51 -17.49 -21.64
CA TYR A 115 8.10 -18.61 -22.49
C TYR A 115 9.26 -19.58 -22.65
N ILE A 116 9.06 -20.67 -23.44
CA ILE A 116 10.14 -21.56 -23.86
C ILE A 116 11.13 -20.73 -24.70
N ASP A 117 12.42 -20.97 -24.52
CA ASP A 117 13.48 -20.24 -25.21
C ASP A 117 13.22 -20.17 -26.72
N ASN A 118 13.44 -18.99 -27.28
CA ASN A 118 13.24 -18.72 -28.71
C ASN A 118 11.77 -18.80 -29.20
N PHE A 119 10.76 -18.86 -28.29
CA PHE A 119 9.35 -18.82 -28.71
C PHE A 119 8.95 -17.42 -29.16
N LEU A 120 9.19 -16.41 -28.30
CA LEU A 120 8.73 -15.04 -28.52
C LEU A 120 9.59 -14.32 -29.56
N GLU A 121 10.88 -14.63 -29.64
CA GLU A 121 11.82 -14.04 -30.58
C GLU A 121 11.46 -14.34 -32.04
N GLN A 122 10.88 -15.52 -32.32
CA GLN A 122 10.43 -15.90 -33.66
C GLN A 122 9.20 -15.10 -34.14
N LEU A 123 8.52 -14.38 -33.22
CA LEU A 123 7.36 -13.54 -33.57
C LEU A 123 7.78 -12.16 -34.10
N ILE A 124 9.03 -11.76 -33.89
CA ILE A 124 9.55 -10.46 -34.36
C ILE A 124 9.58 -10.42 -35.88
N GLY A 125 9.10 -9.31 -36.46
CA GLY A 125 9.03 -9.09 -37.90
C GLY A 125 7.76 -9.62 -38.56
N HIS A 126 6.93 -10.39 -37.84
CA HIS A 126 5.62 -10.81 -38.34
C HIS A 126 4.56 -9.74 -38.03
N LYS A 127 3.44 -9.77 -38.75
CA LYS A 127 2.35 -8.79 -38.62
C LYS A 127 1.09 -9.41 -37.99
N PRO A 128 0.27 -8.62 -37.31
CA PRO A 128 -1.06 -9.02 -36.95
C PRO A 128 -1.85 -9.58 -38.14
N GLY A 129 -2.57 -10.68 -37.90
CA GLY A 129 -3.30 -11.44 -38.90
C GLY A 129 -2.50 -12.54 -39.55
N GLU A 130 -1.18 -12.61 -39.37
CA GLU A 130 -0.37 -13.72 -39.85
C GLU A 130 -0.52 -14.96 -38.97
N THR A 131 -0.55 -16.13 -39.63
CA THR A 131 -0.52 -17.43 -38.96
C THR A 131 0.65 -18.21 -39.56
N PHE A 132 1.55 -18.70 -38.72
CA PHE A 132 2.77 -19.40 -39.14
C PHE A 132 3.22 -20.39 -38.06
N ASP A 133 4.12 -21.29 -38.43
CA ASP A 133 4.67 -22.27 -37.52
C ASP A 133 6.01 -21.78 -36.99
N ILE A 134 6.21 -21.99 -35.67
CA ILE A 134 7.49 -21.79 -34.98
C ILE A 134 7.95 -23.11 -34.38
N GLU A 135 9.25 -23.31 -34.29
CA GLU A 135 9.87 -24.50 -33.74
C GLU A 135 10.62 -24.17 -32.47
N VAL A 136 10.38 -24.93 -31.42
CA VAL A 136 11.04 -24.79 -30.12
C VAL A 136 11.37 -26.15 -29.53
N THR A 137 12.38 -26.21 -28.66
CA THR A 137 12.72 -27.42 -27.90
C THR A 137 12.42 -27.17 -26.43
N PHE A 138 11.64 -28.05 -25.80
CA PHE A 138 11.38 -27.96 -24.37
C PHE A 138 12.66 -28.14 -23.57
N PRO A 139 12.87 -27.38 -22.46
CA PRO A 139 14.04 -27.59 -21.59
C PRO A 139 14.10 -29.03 -21.05
N ASP A 140 15.28 -29.48 -20.71
CA ASP A 140 15.50 -30.76 -20.05
C ASP A 140 16.33 -30.56 -18.76
N PRO A 141 15.72 -30.69 -17.58
CA PRO A 141 14.33 -31.10 -17.27
C PRO A 141 13.29 -29.97 -17.50
N TYR A 142 12.06 -30.32 -17.92
CA TYR A 142 10.91 -29.42 -17.94
C TYR A 142 9.99 -29.75 -16.76
N GLU A 143 10.17 -29.08 -15.65
CA GLU A 143 9.49 -29.40 -14.37
C GLU A 143 7.95 -29.28 -14.42
N ARG A 144 7.42 -28.40 -15.27
CA ARG A 144 5.96 -28.21 -15.42
C ARG A 144 5.26 -29.41 -16.06
N ASN A 145 5.98 -30.13 -16.94
CA ASN A 145 5.50 -31.36 -17.56
C ASN A 145 6.70 -32.20 -18.04
N THR A 146 7.10 -33.17 -17.23
CA THR A 146 8.28 -34.01 -17.50
C THR A 146 8.15 -34.88 -18.75
N GLU A 147 6.93 -35.13 -19.25
CA GLU A 147 6.69 -35.87 -20.49
C GLU A 147 7.13 -35.08 -21.74
N LEU A 148 7.29 -33.76 -21.62
CA LEU A 148 7.73 -32.85 -22.67
C LEU A 148 9.24 -32.53 -22.60
N SER A 149 9.94 -32.96 -21.52
CA SER A 149 11.36 -32.65 -21.34
C SER A 149 12.20 -33.05 -22.56
N GLY A 150 12.97 -32.07 -23.08
CA GLY A 150 13.86 -32.25 -24.20
C GLY A 150 13.20 -32.54 -25.57
N LYS A 151 11.87 -32.45 -25.67
CA LYS A 151 11.17 -32.70 -26.93
C LYS A 151 11.07 -31.46 -27.78
N ASP A 152 11.16 -31.68 -29.08
CA ASP A 152 10.87 -30.67 -30.08
C ASP A 152 9.38 -30.51 -30.27
N ALA A 153 8.91 -29.28 -30.39
CA ALA A 153 7.53 -28.93 -30.59
C ALA A 153 7.38 -27.90 -31.72
N VAL A 154 6.29 -28.03 -32.45
CA VAL A 154 5.88 -27.05 -33.46
C VAL A 154 4.62 -26.35 -32.94
N PHE A 155 4.64 -25.03 -32.88
CA PHE A 155 3.51 -24.20 -32.54
C PHE A 155 3.02 -23.46 -33.79
N THR A 156 1.78 -23.69 -34.18
CA THR A 156 1.11 -22.82 -35.14
C THR A 156 0.60 -21.60 -34.37
N VAL A 157 1.17 -20.42 -34.62
CA VAL A 157 0.88 -19.17 -33.91
C VAL A 157 0.14 -18.21 -34.83
N THR A 158 -0.87 -17.55 -34.31
CA THR A 158 -1.53 -16.41 -34.96
C THR A 158 -1.30 -15.17 -34.12
N ILE A 159 -0.77 -14.11 -34.73
CA ILE A 159 -0.68 -12.79 -34.08
C ILE A 159 -2.00 -12.07 -34.31
N ASN A 160 -2.73 -11.78 -33.23
CA ASN A 160 -4.03 -11.11 -33.31
C ASN A 160 -3.85 -9.58 -33.43
N LYS A 161 -3.02 -8.99 -32.58
CA LYS A 161 -2.78 -7.55 -32.52
C LYS A 161 -1.53 -7.23 -31.68
N ILE A 162 -0.96 -6.07 -31.91
CA ILE A 162 0.01 -5.42 -31.03
C ILE A 162 -0.79 -4.50 -30.10
N ILE A 163 -0.40 -4.44 -28.84
CA ILE A 163 -1.07 -3.63 -27.82
C ILE A 163 -0.08 -2.60 -27.29
N VAL A 164 -0.42 -1.33 -27.46
CA VAL A 164 0.35 -0.22 -26.89
C VAL A 164 -0.45 0.37 -25.75
N THR A 165 0.16 0.44 -24.57
CA THR A 165 -0.46 1.09 -23.42
C THR A 165 -0.03 2.56 -23.37
N HIS A 166 -0.99 3.45 -23.37
CA HIS A 166 -0.80 4.89 -23.25
C HIS A 166 -1.31 5.38 -21.91
N THR A 167 -0.61 6.34 -21.32
CA THR A 167 -1.15 7.13 -20.20
C THR A 167 -1.97 8.28 -20.77
N TYR A 168 -3.10 8.58 -20.15
CA TYR A 168 -3.90 9.75 -20.52
C TYR A 168 -3.09 11.03 -20.32
N GLU A 169 -3.33 12.02 -21.17
CA GLU A 169 -2.81 13.37 -20.98
C GLU A 169 -3.54 14.04 -19.81
N LEU A 170 -2.79 14.69 -18.94
CA LEU A 170 -3.33 15.43 -17.81
C LEU A 170 -3.92 16.76 -18.29
N THR A 171 -5.23 16.81 -18.42
CA THR A 171 -6.01 17.98 -18.82
C THR A 171 -7.13 18.26 -17.82
N ASP A 172 -7.68 19.47 -17.82
CA ASP A 172 -8.82 19.80 -16.94
C ASP A 172 -10.05 18.91 -17.20
N ASP A 173 -10.28 18.54 -18.45
CA ASP A 173 -11.39 17.64 -18.81
C ASP A 173 -11.12 16.23 -18.26
N PHE A 174 -9.88 15.71 -18.42
CA PHE A 174 -9.51 14.42 -17.83
C PHE A 174 -9.70 14.42 -16.31
N VAL A 175 -9.25 15.46 -15.63
CA VAL A 175 -9.40 15.59 -14.16
C VAL A 175 -10.86 15.56 -13.74
N LYS A 176 -11.74 16.32 -14.43
CA LYS A 176 -13.18 16.35 -14.14
C LYS A 176 -13.88 15.02 -14.36
N ASP A 177 -13.49 14.31 -15.43
CA ASP A 177 -14.19 13.11 -15.86
C ASP A 177 -13.71 11.84 -15.12
N ASN A 178 -12.44 11.84 -14.65
CA ASN A 178 -11.81 10.62 -14.12
C ASN A 178 -11.31 10.74 -12.67
N LEU A 179 -11.05 11.94 -12.15
CA LEU A 179 -10.45 12.11 -10.82
C LEU A 179 -11.37 12.81 -9.83
N LYS A 180 -12.50 13.36 -10.27
CA LYS A 180 -13.38 14.12 -9.41
C LYS A 180 -14.05 13.27 -8.34
N ASP A 181 -14.56 12.11 -8.71
CA ASP A 181 -15.34 11.25 -7.79
C ASP A 181 -14.44 10.58 -6.75
N ASP A 182 -13.23 10.20 -7.14
CA ASP A 182 -12.28 9.50 -6.26
C ASP A 182 -11.45 10.46 -5.39
N TYR A 183 -11.11 11.65 -5.91
CA TYR A 183 -10.18 12.57 -5.25
C TYR A 183 -10.76 13.97 -5.00
N GLY A 184 -11.93 14.29 -5.54
CA GLY A 184 -12.53 15.62 -5.43
C GLY A 184 -11.88 16.69 -6.32
N TYR A 185 -10.95 16.33 -7.21
CA TYR A 185 -10.26 17.30 -8.06
C TYR A 185 -11.18 17.86 -9.16
N THR A 186 -11.06 19.16 -9.42
CA THR A 186 -11.93 19.87 -10.39
C THR A 186 -11.19 20.48 -11.58
N SER A 187 -9.87 20.56 -11.52
CA SER A 187 -8.97 21.02 -12.58
C SER A 187 -7.55 20.59 -12.26
N VAL A 188 -6.64 20.68 -13.22
CA VAL A 188 -5.20 20.43 -13.03
C VAL A 188 -4.63 21.34 -11.94
N GLU A 189 -4.98 22.63 -11.97
CA GLU A 189 -4.53 23.59 -10.98
C GLU A 189 -5.05 23.24 -9.57
N ASN A 190 -6.35 22.93 -9.44
CA ASN A 190 -6.93 22.51 -8.17
C ASN A 190 -6.28 21.21 -7.64
N MET A 191 -6.02 20.23 -8.53
CA MET A 191 -5.29 19.00 -8.18
C MET A 191 -3.92 19.31 -7.60
N ARG A 192 -3.13 20.17 -8.27
CA ARG A 192 -1.79 20.57 -7.78
C ARG A 192 -1.83 21.26 -6.43
N GLN A 193 -2.76 22.21 -6.27
CA GLN A 193 -2.95 22.95 -5.01
C GLN A 193 -3.34 22.03 -3.86
N THR A 194 -4.26 21.10 -4.10
CA THR A 194 -4.69 20.12 -3.09
C THR A 194 -3.53 19.20 -2.71
N ILE A 195 -2.81 18.66 -3.69
CA ILE A 195 -1.63 17.80 -3.43
C ILE A 195 -0.56 18.57 -2.65
N ALA A 196 -0.26 19.80 -3.02
CA ALA A 196 0.73 20.62 -2.31
C ALA A 196 0.31 20.86 -0.85
N LYS A 197 -0.97 21.18 -0.64
CA LYS A 197 -1.52 21.36 0.71
C LYS A 197 -1.42 20.06 1.52
N ASP A 198 -1.83 18.93 0.98
CA ASP A 198 -1.86 17.65 1.68
C ASP A 198 -0.44 17.18 2.03
N LEU A 199 0.52 17.35 1.13
CA LEU A 199 1.94 17.06 1.38
C LEU A 199 2.50 17.94 2.51
N ARG A 200 2.19 19.24 2.49
CA ARG A 200 2.60 20.16 3.54
C ARG A 200 1.98 19.78 4.89
N ASP A 201 0.69 19.52 4.92
CA ASP A 201 -0.02 19.19 6.15
C ASP A 201 0.55 17.89 6.77
N SER A 202 0.90 16.90 5.94
CA SER A 202 1.61 15.70 6.38
C SER A 202 3.00 16.02 6.96
N GLN A 203 3.81 16.82 6.27
CA GLN A 203 5.14 17.19 6.72
C GLN A 203 5.11 17.99 8.04
N VAL A 204 4.15 18.90 8.18
CA VAL A 204 3.93 19.67 9.42
C VAL A 204 3.58 18.73 10.56
N TYR A 205 2.67 17.77 10.31
CA TYR A 205 2.28 16.79 11.31
C TYR A 205 3.46 15.92 11.75
N ASP A 206 4.24 15.42 10.81
CA ASP A 206 5.43 14.60 11.09
C ASP A 206 6.47 15.37 11.89
N ALA A 207 6.78 16.62 11.52
CA ALA A 207 7.72 17.47 12.23
C ALA A 207 7.24 17.84 13.64
N MET A 208 5.94 18.09 13.80
CA MET A 208 5.30 18.30 15.09
C MET A 208 5.48 17.07 15.98
N MET A 209 5.11 15.88 15.47
CA MET A 209 5.20 14.64 16.24
C MET A 209 6.63 14.26 16.58
N GLU A 210 7.58 14.41 15.65
CA GLU A 210 9.01 14.19 15.91
C GLU A 210 9.51 15.07 17.08
N THR A 211 9.14 16.35 17.05
CA THR A 211 9.51 17.31 18.11
C THR A 211 8.87 16.94 19.45
N ILE A 212 7.59 16.57 19.45
CA ILE A 212 6.86 16.16 20.66
C ILE A 212 7.47 14.91 21.26
N LEU A 213 7.72 13.88 20.44
CA LEU A 213 8.31 12.62 20.90
C LEU A 213 9.71 12.84 21.51
N LYS A 214 10.50 13.72 20.92
CA LYS A 214 11.81 14.13 21.46
C LYS A 214 11.70 14.87 22.80
N ASN A 215 10.70 15.73 22.93
CA ASN A 215 10.48 16.53 24.14
C ASN A 215 9.81 15.75 25.26
N CYS A 216 9.15 14.65 24.96
CA CYS A 216 8.37 13.82 25.89
C CYS A 216 8.98 12.41 26.02
N PRO A 217 10.20 12.27 26.59
CA PRO A 217 10.89 10.99 26.66
C PRO A 217 10.14 9.99 27.53
N VAL A 218 10.14 8.74 27.08
CA VAL A 218 9.64 7.57 27.80
C VAL A 218 10.78 6.96 28.59
N SER A 219 10.67 6.85 29.91
CA SER A 219 11.71 6.31 30.77
C SER A 219 11.90 4.80 30.59
N GLU A 220 10.76 4.09 30.41
CA GLU A 220 10.71 2.65 30.19
C GLU A 220 9.41 2.30 29.47
N VAL A 221 9.47 1.43 28.48
CA VAL A 221 8.28 0.82 27.86
C VAL A 221 7.97 -0.49 28.57
N PRO A 222 6.82 -0.60 29.28
CA PRO A 222 6.45 -1.82 29.97
C PRO A 222 6.42 -3.04 29.04
N GLN A 223 7.15 -4.09 29.37
CA GLN A 223 7.24 -5.30 28.53
C GLN A 223 5.88 -5.91 28.21
N LYS A 224 4.91 -5.82 29.14
CA LYS A 224 3.51 -6.26 28.92
C LYS A 224 2.89 -5.64 27.66
N LEU A 225 3.15 -4.35 27.38
CA LEU A 225 2.61 -3.67 26.19
C LEU A 225 3.27 -4.19 24.92
N VAL A 226 4.58 -4.39 24.96
CA VAL A 226 5.35 -4.94 23.84
C VAL A 226 4.89 -6.36 23.52
N ASP A 227 4.73 -7.20 24.53
CA ASP A 227 4.27 -8.59 24.38
C ASP A 227 2.85 -8.68 23.82
N ASN A 228 1.95 -7.79 24.25
CA ASN A 228 0.59 -7.69 23.73
C ASN A 228 0.60 -7.32 22.24
N GLU A 229 1.35 -6.29 21.85
CA GLU A 229 1.43 -5.83 20.46
C GLU A 229 2.05 -6.91 19.56
N ILE A 230 3.15 -7.54 19.97
CA ILE A 230 3.73 -8.66 19.22
C ILE A 230 2.71 -9.80 19.06
N THR A 231 1.92 -10.09 20.10
CA THR A 231 0.88 -11.10 20.03
C THR A 231 -0.19 -10.75 19.00
N ILE A 232 -0.62 -9.48 18.96
CA ILE A 232 -1.57 -8.96 17.96
C ILE A 232 -0.99 -9.13 16.55
N VAL A 233 0.24 -8.64 16.32
CA VAL A 233 0.90 -8.73 15.00
C VAL A 233 1.06 -10.18 14.53
N ILE A 234 1.54 -11.08 15.40
CA ILE A 234 1.68 -12.49 15.06
C ILE A 234 0.32 -13.12 14.70
N LYS A 235 -0.74 -12.78 15.42
CA LYS A 235 -2.11 -13.26 15.11
C LYS A 235 -2.60 -12.72 13.75
N GLN A 236 -2.31 -11.47 13.43
CA GLN A 236 -2.62 -10.89 12.11
C GLN A 236 -1.88 -11.63 10.99
N LEU A 237 -0.59 -11.93 11.19
CA LEU A 237 0.21 -12.67 10.21
C LEU A 237 -0.31 -14.12 10.03
N LYS A 238 -0.72 -14.79 11.11
CA LYS A 238 -1.39 -16.10 11.05
C LYS A 238 -2.69 -16.04 10.25
N PHE A 239 -3.51 -15.02 10.49
CA PHE A 239 -4.75 -14.81 9.74
C PHE A 239 -4.47 -14.58 8.25
N SER A 240 -3.49 -13.73 7.90
CA SER A 240 -3.09 -13.50 6.51
C SER A 240 -2.57 -14.78 5.85
N ALA A 241 -1.75 -15.57 6.54
CA ALA A 241 -1.26 -16.85 6.01
C ALA A 241 -2.41 -17.82 5.68
N LEU A 242 -3.43 -17.88 6.54
CA LEU A 242 -4.64 -18.68 6.27
C LEU A 242 -5.41 -18.18 5.05
N GLN A 243 -5.58 -16.86 4.90
CA GLN A 243 -6.26 -16.29 3.73
C GLN A 243 -5.56 -16.62 2.41
N TYR A 244 -4.23 -16.63 2.41
CA TYR A 244 -3.42 -16.98 1.24
C TYR A 244 -3.17 -18.49 1.10
N SER A 245 -3.75 -19.33 1.97
CA SER A 245 -3.52 -20.78 2.01
C SER A 245 -2.01 -21.11 2.07
N MET A 246 -1.28 -20.36 2.87
CA MET A 246 0.17 -20.40 3.01
C MET A 246 0.57 -20.78 4.44
N GLU A 247 1.69 -21.49 4.61
CA GLU A 247 2.28 -21.70 5.94
C GLU A 247 2.83 -20.38 6.49
N LEU A 248 2.66 -20.15 7.80
CA LEU A 248 3.16 -18.94 8.45
C LEU A 248 4.67 -18.73 8.24
N SER A 249 5.47 -19.79 8.32
CA SER A 249 6.91 -19.73 8.09
C SER A 249 7.27 -19.23 6.69
N THR A 250 6.50 -19.63 5.69
CA THR A 250 6.67 -19.16 4.30
C THR A 250 6.34 -17.67 4.17
N LEU A 251 5.24 -17.22 4.78
CA LEU A 251 4.86 -15.80 4.81
C LEU A 251 5.92 -14.96 5.53
N LEU A 252 6.36 -15.41 6.71
CA LEU A 252 7.39 -14.74 7.50
C LEU A 252 8.72 -14.63 6.74
N ASN A 253 9.13 -15.68 6.04
CA ASN A 253 10.37 -15.66 5.26
C ASN A 253 10.26 -14.70 4.07
N TYR A 254 9.15 -14.75 3.34
CA TYR A 254 8.94 -13.94 2.15
C TYR A 254 8.88 -12.44 2.44
N TYR A 255 8.10 -12.02 3.46
CA TYR A 255 7.87 -10.59 3.74
C TYR A 255 8.83 -10.01 4.79
N TYR A 256 9.35 -10.84 5.71
CA TYR A 256 10.11 -10.36 6.86
C TYR A 256 11.53 -10.94 6.95
N GLY A 257 11.86 -11.91 6.10
CA GLY A 257 13.17 -12.55 6.08
C GLY A 257 13.49 -13.29 7.39
N VAL A 258 12.49 -13.94 7.98
CA VAL A 258 12.61 -14.77 9.21
C VAL A 258 11.75 -16.04 9.08
N GLU A 259 12.13 -17.12 9.74
CA GLU A 259 11.51 -18.44 9.55
C GLU A 259 10.55 -18.85 10.69
N SER A 260 10.49 -18.09 11.78
CA SER A 260 9.68 -18.43 12.95
C SER A 260 9.15 -17.19 13.69
N GLU A 261 8.13 -17.41 14.54
CA GLU A 261 7.59 -16.37 15.43
C GLU A 261 8.65 -15.85 16.42
N GLU A 262 9.52 -16.71 16.91
CA GLU A 262 10.62 -16.32 17.82
C GLU A 262 11.64 -15.45 17.10
N ALA A 263 12.02 -15.82 15.87
CA ALA A 263 12.92 -15.01 15.04
C ALA A 263 12.28 -13.67 14.66
N PHE A 264 10.97 -13.64 14.38
CA PHE A 264 10.22 -12.40 14.15
C PHE A 264 10.26 -11.51 15.40
N ARG A 265 9.92 -12.04 16.58
CA ARG A 265 10.00 -11.32 17.85
C ARG A 265 11.39 -10.72 18.04
N THR A 266 12.43 -11.53 17.95
CA THR A 266 13.82 -11.07 18.15
C THR A 266 14.21 -9.93 17.20
N LYS A 267 13.79 -10.01 15.93
CA LYS A 267 14.15 -9.03 14.91
C LYS A 267 13.37 -7.72 15.03
N TYR A 268 12.09 -7.79 15.42
CA TYR A 268 11.17 -6.64 15.35
C TYR A 268 10.74 -6.10 16.72
N GLU A 269 11.16 -6.71 17.85
CA GLU A 269 10.78 -6.26 19.18
C GLU A 269 11.12 -4.79 19.41
N GLU A 270 12.30 -4.33 18.98
CA GLU A 270 12.72 -2.94 19.17
C GLU A 270 11.84 -1.96 18.35
N ASN A 271 11.52 -2.27 17.11
CA ASN A 271 10.61 -1.45 16.31
C ASN A 271 9.21 -1.37 16.94
N ILE A 272 8.72 -2.49 17.49
CA ILE A 272 7.44 -2.52 18.19
C ILE A 272 7.52 -1.71 19.47
N ARG A 273 8.63 -1.77 20.20
CA ARG A 273 8.88 -0.97 21.40
C ARG A 273 8.87 0.53 21.08
N GLU A 274 9.47 0.95 19.99
CA GLU A 274 9.43 2.33 19.51
C GLU A 274 7.98 2.77 19.21
N THR A 275 7.19 1.93 18.53
CA THR A 275 5.77 2.20 18.26
C THR A 275 4.97 2.35 19.57
N ILE A 276 5.18 1.45 20.53
CA ILE A 276 4.51 1.54 21.84
C ILE A 276 4.96 2.79 22.60
N SER A 277 6.22 3.19 22.49
CA SER A 277 6.72 4.45 23.08
C SER A 277 5.93 5.65 22.55
N GLN A 278 5.66 5.72 21.24
CA GLN A 278 4.82 6.76 20.65
C GLN A 278 3.38 6.71 21.19
N TYR A 279 2.78 5.51 21.28
CA TYR A 279 1.45 5.35 21.88
C TYR A 279 1.41 5.80 23.35
N MET A 280 2.47 5.56 24.11
CA MET A 280 2.57 6.01 25.50
C MET A 280 2.61 7.53 25.62
N VAL A 281 3.31 8.22 24.71
CA VAL A 281 3.31 9.69 24.69
C VAL A 281 1.91 10.23 24.37
N MET A 282 1.24 9.69 23.35
CA MET A 282 -0.13 10.07 23.00
C MET A 282 -1.09 9.82 24.17
N MET A 283 -0.96 8.66 24.82
CA MET A 283 -1.79 8.32 25.99
C MET A 283 -1.51 9.25 27.16
N ALA A 284 -0.25 9.60 27.45
CA ALA A 284 0.12 10.52 28.52
C ALA A 284 -0.44 11.93 28.29
N ILE A 285 -0.48 12.41 27.04
CA ILE A 285 -1.12 13.68 26.68
C ILE A 285 -2.64 13.57 26.86
N ALA A 286 -3.26 12.44 26.47
CA ALA A 286 -4.68 12.20 26.72
C ALA A 286 -5.01 12.22 28.22
N GLU A 287 -4.17 11.62 29.07
CA GLU A 287 -4.27 11.62 30.52
C GLU A 287 -4.10 13.03 31.12
N ASP A 288 -3.20 13.83 30.56
CA ASP A 288 -2.90 15.19 31.05
C ASP A 288 -4.02 16.16 30.74
N MET A 289 -4.55 16.11 29.52
CA MET A 289 -5.55 17.03 28.99
C MET A 289 -6.98 16.50 29.07
N ASN A 290 -7.17 15.27 29.60
CA ASN A 290 -8.46 14.57 29.65
C ASN A 290 -9.16 14.48 28.28
N LEU A 291 -8.40 14.00 27.25
CA LEU A 291 -8.87 13.88 25.87
C LEU A 291 -9.34 12.47 25.51
N PHE A 292 -9.69 11.66 26.50
CA PHE A 292 -10.23 10.32 26.24
C PHE A 292 -11.54 10.38 25.49
N ALA A 293 -11.68 9.49 24.51
CA ALA A 293 -12.89 9.39 23.71
C ALA A 293 -14.11 9.08 24.58
N THR A 294 -15.17 9.82 24.34
CA THR A 294 -16.50 9.51 24.85
C THR A 294 -17.28 8.69 23.83
N GLU A 295 -18.44 8.17 24.22
CA GLU A 295 -19.34 7.47 23.28
C GLU A 295 -19.79 8.39 22.12
N ASP A 296 -19.99 9.68 22.41
CA ASP A 296 -20.38 10.66 21.41
C ASP A 296 -19.24 10.98 20.45
N ASP A 297 -17.98 11.05 20.91
CA ASP A 297 -16.80 11.19 20.04
C ASP A 297 -16.65 9.99 19.09
N VAL A 298 -16.89 8.78 19.59
CA VAL A 298 -16.84 7.58 18.74
C VAL A 298 -17.93 7.61 17.66
N LYS A 299 -19.17 7.98 18.02
CA LYS A 299 -20.26 8.09 17.06
C LYS A 299 -19.98 9.15 16.00
N GLU A 300 -19.49 10.32 16.41
CA GLU A 300 -19.16 11.40 15.48
C GLU A 300 -18.00 10.99 14.55
N TYR A 301 -16.97 10.33 15.09
CA TYR A 301 -15.86 9.81 14.28
C TYR A 301 -16.35 8.85 13.19
N PHE A 302 -17.18 7.87 13.54
CA PHE A 302 -17.69 6.92 12.54
C PHE A 302 -18.64 7.59 11.54
N LYS A 303 -19.40 8.58 11.94
CA LYS A 303 -20.27 9.33 11.06
C LYS A 303 -19.49 10.21 10.07
N THR A 304 -18.42 10.86 10.51
CA THR A 304 -17.65 11.80 9.69
C THR A 304 -16.60 11.11 8.84
N GLU A 305 -15.86 10.15 9.41
CA GLU A 305 -14.73 9.52 8.74
C GLU A 305 -15.11 8.23 7.99
N MET A 306 -16.18 7.56 8.42
CA MET A 306 -16.58 6.25 7.87
C MET A 306 -17.97 6.27 7.23
N ASP A 307 -18.63 7.44 7.19
CA ASP A 307 -20.00 7.64 6.66
C ASP A 307 -21.01 6.60 7.18
N THR A 308 -20.90 6.26 8.47
CA THR A 308 -21.80 5.30 9.11
C THR A 308 -22.14 5.70 10.55
N GLU A 309 -23.40 5.53 10.94
CA GLU A 309 -23.85 5.66 12.34
C GLU A 309 -23.80 4.33 13.09
N ASP A 310 -23.79 3.20 12.38
CA ASP A 310 -23.67 1.86 12.97
C ASP A 310 -22.25 1.32 12.83
N TYR A 311 -21.53 1.32 13.94
CA TYR A 311 -20.17 0.79 14.01
C TYR A 311 -20.08 -0.57 14.72
N SER A 312 -21.21 -1.29 14.86
CA SER A 312 -21.28 -2.58 15.56
C SER A 312 -20.38 -3.66 14.92
N GLU A 313 -20.22 -3.66 13.60
CA GLU A 313 -19.32 -4.58 12.89
C GLU A 313 -17.85 -4.29 13.23
N TYR A 314 -17.48 -3.02 13.34
CA TYR A 314 -16.13 -2.63 13.75
C TYR A 314 -15.83 -3.04 15.20
N VAL A 315 -16.83 -2.88 16.10
CA VAL A 315 -16.70 -3.38 17.48
C VAL A 315 -16.53 -4.89 17.51
N ALA A 316 -17.28 -5.62 16.69
CA ALA A 316 -17.17 -7.08 16.61
C ALA A 316 -15.79 -7.52 16.10
N GLN A 317 -15.19 -6.76 15.19
CA GLN A 317 -13.87 -7.04 14.61
C GLN A 317 -12.71 -6.61 15.50
N TYR A 318 -12.74 -5.38 16.03
CA TYR A 318 -11.60 -4.76 16.70
C TYR A 318 -11.74 -4.69 18.23
N GLY A 319 -12.96 -4.76 18.74
CA GLY A 319 -13.28 -4.56 20.15
C GLY A 319 -13.35 -3.08 20.55
N TYR A 320 -14.08 -2.82 21.63
CA TYR A 320 -14.26 -1.46 22.16
C TYR A 320 -12.93 -0.78 22.50
N GLY A 321 -12.03 -1.47 23.20
CA GLY A 321 -10.76 -0.88 23.64
C GLY A 321 -9.93 -0.33 22.51
N TYR A 322 -9.84 -1.06 21.38
CA TYR A 322 -9.13 -0.59 20.19
C TYR A 322 -9.77 0.65 19.58
N ILE A 323 -11.10 0.65 19.41
CA ILE A 323 -11.85 1.76 18.82
C ILE A 323 -11.71 3.01 19.68
N TYR A 324 -11.94 2.90 20.99
CA TYR A 324 -11.81 4.03 21.89
C TYR A 324 -10.40 4.59 21.95
N ARG A 325 -9.36 3.73 21.91
CA ARG A 325 -7.97 4.18 21.80
C ARG A 325 -7.72 4.93 20.50
N ALA A 326 -8.21 4.42 19.38
CA ALA A 326 -8.04 5.07 18.09
C ALA A 326 -8.68 6.47 18.06
N VAL A 327 -9.92 6.60 18.55
CA VAL A 327 -10.60 7.90 18.64
C VAL A 327 -9.93 8.81 19.67
N THR A 328 -9.45 8.28 20.80
CA THR A 328 -8.63 9.06 21.76
C THR A 328 -7.39 9.65 21.11
N PHE A 329 -6.67 8.85 20.31
CA PHE A 329 -5.48 9.34 19.59
C PHE A 329 -5.85 10.35 18.51
N ASN A 330 -7.00 10.19 17.86
CA ASN A 330 -7.54 11.22 16.96
C ASN A 330 -7.81 12.55 17.70
N ASN A 331 -8.47 12.51 18.87
CA ASN A 331 -8.72 13.69 19.70
C ASN A 331 -7.41 14.36 20.13
N VAL A 332 -6.40 13.58 20.54
CA VAL A 332 -5.07 14.10 20.87
C VAL A 332 -4.42 14.72 19.65
N GLY A 333 -4.48 14.07 18.50
CA GLY A 333 -3.94 14.59 17.23
C GLY A 333 -4.56 15.93 16.84
N GLN A 334 -5.87 16.05 16.89
CA GLN A 334 -6.60 17.30 16.65
C GLN A 334 -6.19 18.39 17.64
N TYR A 335 -6.19 18.09 18.94
CA TYR A 335 -5.72 19.02 19.96
C TYR A 335 -4.29 19.49 19.69
N LEU A 336 -3.37 18.59 19.37
CA LEU A 336 -1.99 18.95 19.08
C LEU A 336 -1.86 19.85 17.84
N GLN A 337 -2.63 19.59 16.78
CA GLN A 337 -2.66 20.43 15.60
C GLN A 337 -3.21 21.84 15.90
N GLU A 338 -4.24 21.96 16.72
CA GLU A 338 -4.80 23.24 17.16
C GLU A 338 -3.81 24.05 18.02
N GLN A 339 -3.04 23.36 18.89
CA GLN A 339 -2.08 24.01 19.77
C GLN A 339 -0.74 24.31 19.08
N ASN A 340 -0.51 23.74 17.89
CA ASN A 340 0.71 23.87 17.10
C ASN A 340 0.38 24.24 15.64
N PRO A 341 -0.33 25.35 15.39
CA PRO A 341 -0.71 25.70 14.04
C PRO A 341 0.53 25.98 13.17
N ALA A 342 0.52 25.42 11.95
CA ALA A 342 1.53 25.77 10.96
C ALA A 342 1.40 27.26 10.56
N PRO A 343 2.49 27.90 10.13
CA PRO A 343 2.44 29.25 9.59
C PRO A 343 1.39 29.33 8.45
N ALA A 344 0.53 30.35 8.52
CA ALA A 344 -0.45 30.60 7.47
C ALA A 344 0.26 31.06 6.18
N TYR A 345 -0.33 30.76 5.04
CA TYR A 345 0.05 31.28 3.74
C TYR A 345 -1.18 31.89 3.06
N THR A 346 -0.97 32.86 2.19
CA THR A 346 -2.04 33.55 1.47
C THR A 346 -2.19 33.01 0.04
N ASP A 347 -1.08 32.52 -0.53
CA ASP A 347 -1.03 31.91 -1.85
C ASP A 347 -0.25 30.60 -1.77
N ILE A 348 -0.73 29.58 -2.47
CA ILE A 348 -0.12 28.26 -2.46
C ILE A 348 1.34 28.27 -2.96
N SER A 349 1.70 29.21 -3.82
CA SER A 349 3.07 29.37 -4.31
C SER A 349 4.08 29.73 -3.22
N GLU A 350 3.62 30.27 -2.07
CA GLU A 350 4.47 30.59 -0.93
C GLU A 350 5.03 29.33 -0.24
N ILE A 351 4.35 28.22 -0.41
CA ILE A 351 4.76 26.94 0.21
C ILE A 351 5.43 25.99 -0.80
N ILE A 352 5.51 26.34 -2.08
CA ILE A 352 6.11 25.50 -3.11
C ILE A 352 7.55 25.96 -3.37
N VAL A 353 8.52 25.08 -3.13
CA VAL A 353 9.93 25.31 -3.51
C VAL A 353 10.11 24.80 -4.95
N PRO A 354 10.49 25.69 -5.90
CA PRO A 354 10.73 25.30 -7.28
C PRO A 354 11.81 24.20 -7.39
N ALA A 355 11.71 23.38 -8.43
CA ALA A 355 12.80 22.46 -8.76
C ALA A 355 14.09 23.25 -8.99
N ALA A 356 15.22 22.71 -8.52
CA ALA A 356 16.52 23.32 -8.78
C ALA A 356 16.72 23.43 -10.30
N THR A 357 16.90 24.64 -10.81
CA THR A 357 17.29 24.84 -12.21
C THR A 357 18.71 24.29 -12.34
N ASP A 358 18.88 23.25 -13.17
CA ASP A 358 20.21 22.78 -13.55
C ASP A 358 20.92 23.90 -14.35
N ASP A 359 21.62 24.77 -13.64
CA ASP A 359 22.53 25.74 -14.24
C ASP A 359 23.83 25.04 -14.68
N THR A 360 23.67 24.10 -15.62
CA THR A 360 24.79 23.57 -16.40
C THR A 360 24.66 24.08 -17.83
N THR A 361 25.09 25.31 -18.05
CA THR A 361 25.50 25.81 -19.38
C THR A 361 27.00 25.74 -19.51
#